data_dd4eb2be39b06225bcb56f7994f5645c
#
_entry.id   dd4eb2be39b06225bcb56f7994f5645c
#
_cell.length_a   1.000
_cell.length_b   1.000
_cell.length_c   1.000
_cell.angle_alpha   90.00
_cell.angle_beta   90.00
_cell.angle_gamma   90.00
#
_symmetry.space_group_name_H-M   'P 1'
#
loop_
_entity.id
_entity.type
_entity.pdbx_description
1 polymer ?
#
loop_
_entity_poly.entity_id
_entity_poly.type
_entity_poly.pdbx_seq_one_letter_code
_entity_poly.pdbx_strand_id
1 'polypeptide(L)'
;MSLISIRNVQKSYRLDKTSTPALIDVTIDIQPGERVCLMGPSGSGKSTLLNLIGCIDSPTSGSVVVNGSDTHTLGDARLSEFRNRTMGFIFQSFNLIPVLSVFENVEYPLLLQKVPARERKTRVRALLERVGLAEYLGRSPENLSGGQRQRVSIARALVGRPRLVIADEPTASLDHVTGSSIMQLMVEMNETEGATLIFSTHDTAVSRYAKRIVRMTDGRIAEDGSAA
;
A
#
# COMPACT_ATOMS: atom_id res chain seq x y z
N MET A 1 -0.96 21.04 4.11
CA MET A 1 0.35 20.41 3.82
C MET A 1 0.10 19.04 3.23
N SER A 2 0.73 18.73 2.10
CA SER A 2 0.60 17.42 1.45
C SER A 2 1.09 16.30 2.37
N LEU A 3 0.42 15.15 2.35
CA LEU A 3 0.90 13.95 3.02
C LEU A 3 2.13 13.38 2.31
N ILE A 4 2.11 13.45 0.97
CA ILE A 4 3.21 13.02 0.11
C ILE A 4 3.55 14.17 -0.83
N SER A 5 4.83 14.46 -0.95
CA SER A 5 5.37 15.44 -1.90
C SER A 5 6.57 14.84 -2.62
N ILE A 6 6.46 14.69 -3.92
CA ILE A 6 7.50 14.15 -4.82
C ILE A 6 7.89 15.26 -5.77
N ARG A 7 9.20 15.52 -5.91
CA ARG A 7 9.75 16.61 -6.74
C ARG A 7 10.85 16.10 -7.64
N ASN A 8 10.63 16.21 -8.97
CA ASN A 8 11.57 15.89 -10.03
C ASN A 8 12.28 14.54 -9.85
N VAL A 9 11.53 13.53 -9.37
CA VAL A 9 12.08 12.22 -9.03
C VAL A 9 12.45 11.45 -10.28
N GLN A 10 13.67 10.92 -10.28
CA GLN A 10 14.16 9.94 -11.24
C GLN A 10 14.52 8.64 -10.51
N LYS A 11 14.26 7.53 -11.14
CA LYS A 11 14.70 6.23 -10.67
C LYS A 11 15.21 5.41 -11.84
N SER A 12 16.43 4.89 -11.71
CA SER A 12 17.04 3.96 -12.67
C SER A 12 17.55 2.72 -11.93
N TYR A 13 17.34 1.57 -12.53
CA TYR A 13 17.91 0.30 -12.05
C TYR A 13 19.11 -0.07 -12.92
N ARG A 14 20.19 -0.50 -12.27
CA ARG A 14 21.39 -1.00 -12.97
C ARG A 14 21.33 -2.52 -13.01
N LEU A 15 21.38 -3.06 -14.22
CA LEU A 15 21.63 -4.47 -14.48
C LEU A 15 22.96 -4.55 -15.25
N ASP A 16 23.97 -5.05 -14.60
CA ASP A 16 25.33 -5.10 -15.14
C ASP A 16 25.83 -3.74 -15.64
N LYS A 17 26.03 -3.61 -16.96
CA LYS A 17 26.48 -2.38 -17.63
C LYS A 17 25.35 -1.49 -18.15
N THR A 18 24.11 -1.95 -18.09
CA THR A 18 22.93 -1.22 -18.61
C THR A 18 22.18 -0.54 -17.48
N SER A 19 21.80 0.72 -17.68
CA SER A 19 20.93 1.48 -16.77
C SER A 19 19.58 1.65 -17.44
N THR A 20 18.53 1.11 -16.81
CA THR A 20 17.16 1.22 -17.32
C THR A 20 16.38 2.22 -16.46
N PRO A 21 15.92 3.34 -17.04
CA PRO A 21 15.08 4.29 -16.31
C PRO A 21 13.71 3.66 -16.03
N ALA A 22 13.26 3.76 -14.78
CA ALA A 22 11.95 3.31 -14.34
C ALA A 22 11.02 4.48 -14.00
N LEU A 23 11.58 5.62 -13.54
CA LEU A 23 10.85 6.88 -13.36
C LEU A 23 11.67 8.03 -13.93
N ILE A 24 11.00 8.95 -14.60
CA ILE A 24 11.60 10.08 -15.31
C ILE A 24 10.84 11.36 -14.96
N ASP A 25 11.46 12.23 -14.16
CA ASP A 25 10.96 13.56 -13.81
C ASP A 25 9.53 13.55 -13.22
N VAL A 26 9.30 12.68 -12.24
CA VAL A 26 8.00 12.56 -11.59
C VAL A 26 7.86 13.63 -10.52
N THR A 27 6.77 14.41 -10.62
CA THR A 27 6.38 15.43 -9.63
C THR A 27 4.90 15.26 -9.32
N ILE A 28 4.55 15.06 -8.03
CA ILE A 28 3.16 14.89 -7.59
C ILE A 28 3.02 15.23 -6.10
N ASP A 29 1.87 15.79 -5.73
CA ASP A 29 1.43 15.98 -4.35
C ASP A 29 0.18 15.16 -4.08
N ILE A 30 0.12 14.48 -2.92
CA ILE A 30 -1.06 13.76 -2.45
C ILE A 30 -1.46 14.31 -1.08
N GLN A 31 -2.73 14.67 -0.95
CA GLN A 31 -3.27 15.25 0.28
C GLN A 31 -3.71 14.16 1.27
N PRO A 32 -3.76 14.45 2.58
CA PRO A 32 -4.34 13.53 3.56
C PRO A 32 -5.77 13.15 3.20
N GLY A 33 -6.11 11.86 3.35
CA GLY A 33 -7.44 11.31 3.09
C GLY A 33 -7.80 11.09 1.62
N GLU A 34 -6.93 11.45 0.67
CA GLU A 34 -7.18 11.17 -0.75
C GLU A 34 -7.24 9.66 -1.05
N ARG A 35 -8.02 9.32 -2.07
CA ARG A 35 -8.00 8.01 -2.75
C ARG A 35 -7.46 8.19 -4.17
N VAL A 36 -6.24 7.74 -4.37
CA VAL A 36 -5.49 7.91 -5.63
C VAL A 36 -5.25 6.57 -6.29
N CYS A 37 -5.58 6.47 -7.56
CA CYS A 37 -5.25 5.32 -8.42
C CYS A 37 -4.08 5.69 -9.33
N LEU A 38 -2.99 4.92 -9.25
CA LEU A 38 -1.93 4.92 -10.26
C LEU A 38 -2.33 3.95 -11.38
N MET A 39 -2.63 4.46 -12.55
CA MET A 39 -3.10 3.67 -13.69
C MET A 39 -2.08 3.69 -14.84
N GLY A 40 -1.93 2.58 -15.54
CA GLY A 40 -1.07 2.48 -16.71
C GLY A 40 -0.70 1.04 -17.03
N PRO A 41 -0.09 0.79 -18.21
CA PRO A 41 0.32 -0.54 -18.62
C PRO A 41 1.38 -1.15 -17.69
N SER A 42 1.63 -2.45 -17.84
CA SER A 42 2.75 -3.10 -17.14
C SER A 42 4.07 -2.41 -17.56
N GLY A 43 4.99 -2.22 -16.62
CA GLY A 43 6.27 -1.53 -16.87
C GLY A 43 6.20 0.00 -16.89
N SER A 44 5.03 0.64 -16.71
CA SER A 44 4.94 2.11 -16.72
C SER A 44 5.53 2.82 -15.49
N GLY A 45 6.03 2.08 -14.49
CA GLY A 45 6.69 2.65 -13.30
C GLY A 45 5.80 2.72 -12.04
N LYS A 46 4.55 2.24 -12.06
CA LYS A 46 3.60 2.29 -10.92
C LYS A 46 4.18 1.69 -9.63
N SER A 47 4.61 0.43 -9.69
CA SER A 47 5.19 -0.26 -8.53
C SER A 47 6.48 0.41 -8.05
N THR A 48 7.30 0.94 -8.96
CA THR A 48 8.48 1.72 -8.61
C THR A 48 8.09 2.99 -7.83
N LEU A 49 7.08 3.73 -8.31
CA LEU A 49 6.59 4.92 -7.61
C LEU A 49 6.02 4.57 -6.24
N LEU A 50 5.22 3.49 -6.15
CA LEU A 50 4.70 3.00 -4.86
C LEU A 50 5.82 2.60 -3.90
N ASN A 51 6.89 1.96 -4.39
CA ASN A 51 8.05 1.59 -3.56
C ASN A 51 8.80 2.82 -3.02
N LEU A 52 8.93 3.88 -3.81
CA LEU A 52 9.54 5.14 -3.33
C LEU A 52 8.66 5.81 -2.28
N ILE A 53 7.35 5.93 -2.53
CA ILE A 53 6.37 6.46 -1.57
C ILE A 53 6.38 5.62 -0.29
N GLY A 54 6.47 4.30 -0.44
CA GLY A 54 6.51 3.34 0.67
C GLY A 54 7.85 3.27 1.41
N CYS A 55 8.84 4.06 1.03
CA CYS A 55 10.19 4.00 1.61
C CYS A 55 10.82 2.60 1.55
N ILE A 56 10.44 1.79 0.55
CA ILE A 56 11.02 0.46 0.28
C ILE A 56 12.28 0.63 -0.57
N ASP A 57 12.27 1.63 -1.44
CA ASP A 57 13.39 1.99 -2.31
C ASP A 57 13.67 3.49 -2.22
N SER A 58 14.80 3.94 -2.75
CA SER A 58 15.22 5.35 -2.77
C SER A 58 15.32 5.88 -4.21
N PRO A 59 15.00 7.16 -4.46
CA PRO A 59 15.17 7.75 -5.77
C PRO A 59 16.65 7.83 -6.17
N THR A 60 16.92 7.82 -7.48
CA THR A 60 18.27 8.11 -8.02
C THR A 60 18.58 9.61 -7.92
N SER A 61 17.57 10.46 -8.11
CA SER A 61 17.63 11.91 -7.91
C SER A 61 16.22 12.47 -7.65
N GLY A 62 16.15 13.73 -7.21
CA GLY A 62 14.91 14.36 -6.75
C GLY A 62 14.65 14.11 -5.27
N SER A 63 13.45 14.45 -4.78
CA SER A 63 13.10 14.31 -3.37
C SER A 63 11.73 13.66 -3.17
N VAL A 64 11.64 12.85 -2.12
CA VAL A 64 10.41 12.20 -1.66
C VAL A 64 10.19 12.54 -0.19
N VAL A 65 9.16 13.33 0.08
CA VAL A 65 8.76 13.70 1.44
C VAL A 65 7.43 13.01 1.75
N VAL A 66 7.38 12.26 2.83
CA VAL A 66 6.17 11.58 3.30
C VAL A 66 5.89 11.97 4.75
N ASN A 67 4.67 12.41 5.03
CA ASN A 67 4.24 12.85 6.36
C ASN A 67 5.23 13.87 6.98
N GLY A 68 5.73 14.81 6.17
CA GLY A 68 6.67 15.86 6.59
C GLY A 68 8.12 15.40 6.78
N SER A 69 8.43 14.12 6.54
CA SER A 69 9.78 13.57 6.66
C SER A 69 10.40 13.36 5.27
N ASP A 70 11.58 13.92 5.04
CA ASP A 70 12.39 13.57 3.88
C ASP A 70 12.96 12.17 4.07
N THR A 71 12.47 11.22 3.28
CA THR A 71 12.76 9.80 3.45
C THR A 71 14.22 9.46 3.12
N HIS A 72 14.87 10.27 2.28
CA HIS A 72 16.27 10.08 1.89
C HIS A 72 17.27 10.37 3.03
N THR A 73 16.86 11.18 4.01
CA THR A 73 17.72 11.55 5.15
C THR A 73 17.68 10.54 6.30
N LEU A 74 16.76 9.56 6.23
CA LEU A 74 16.57 8.56 7.29
C LEU A 74 17.43 7.31 7.02
N GLY A 75 18.16 6.87 8.03
CA GLY A 75 18.84 5.56 7.96
C GLY A 75 17.86 4.39 8.11
N ASP A 76 18.27 3.18 7.70
CA ASP A 76 17.43 1.98 7.57
C ASP A 76 16.56 1.66 8.80
N ALA A 77 17.12 1.77 10.01
CA ALA A 77 16.38 1.51 11.24
C ALA A 77 15.24 2.51 11.44
N ARG A 78 15.49 3.79 11.18
CA ARG A 78 14.47 4.86 11.27
C ARG A 78 13.44 4.75 10.16
N LEU A 79 13.84 4.38 8.93
CA LEU A 79 12.92 4.10 7.83
C LEU A 79 11.98 2.94 8.17
N SER A 80 12.51 1.86 8.76
CA SER A 80 11.69 0.70 9.17
C SER A 80 10.67 1.08 10.25
N GLU A 81 11.07 1.84 11.26
CA GLU A 81 10.16 2.35 12.29
C GLU A 81 9.11 3.32 11.69
N PHE A 82 9.54 4.22 10.81
CA PHE A 82 8.68 5.17 10.13
C PHE A 82 7.63 4.45 9.27
N ARG A 83 8.04 3.45 8.46
CA ARG A 83 7.10 2.61 7.69
C ARG A 83 6.06 1.97 8.59
N ASN A 84 6.52 1.28 9.65
CA ASN A 84 5.63 0.55 10.55
C ASN A 84 4.61 1.44 11.28
N ARG A 85 4.95 2.70 11.56
CA ARG A 85 4.05 3.63 12.25
C ARG A 85 3.14 4.42 11.32
N THR A 86 3.57 4.63 10.06
CA THR A 86 2.91 5.56 9.15
C THR A 86 2.17 4.85 8.03
N MET A 87 2.61 3.65 7.65
CA MET A 87 2.20 3.00 6.41
C MET A 87 1.64 1.60 6.63
N GLY A 88 0.63 1.23 5.82
CA GLY A 88 0.15 -0.12 5.64
C GLY A 88 0.37 -0.56 4.19
N PHE A 89 0.80 -1.80 3.98
CA PHE A 89 1.08 -2.34 2.64
C PHE A 89 0.16 -3.50 2.31
N ILE A 90 -0.41 -3.46 1.11
CA ILE A 90 -1.23 -4.51 0.51
C ILE A 90 -0.58 -4.89 -0.83
N PHE A 91 -0.20 -6.15 -0.98
CA PHE A 91 0.51 -6.64 -2.16
C PHE A 91 -0.38 -7.57 -3.00
N GLN A 92 -0.11 -7.66 -4.27
CA GLN A 92 -0.77 -8.58 -5.20
C GLN A 92 -0.67 -10.04 -4.75
N SER A 93 0.48 -10.48 -4.25
CA SER A 93 0.76 -11.83 -3.75
C SER A 93 0.51 -12.01 -2.26
N PHE A 94 -0.26 -11.09 -1.64
CA PHE A 94 -0.63 -11.06 -0.22
C PHE A 94 0.55 -10.90 0.74
N ASN A 95 1.71 -11.47 0.47
CA ASN A 95 2.93 -11.44 1.28
C ASN A 95 2.68 -11.77 2.76
N LEU A 96 1.81 -12.76 3.02
CA LEU A 96 1.58 -13.27 4.37
C LEU A 96 2.77 -14.13 4.80
N ILE A 97 3.07 -14.09 6.08
CA ILE A 97 4.13 -14.92 6.69
C ILE A 97 3.56 -16.33 6.87
N PRO A 98 4.07 -17.33 6.12
CA PRO A 98 3.42 -18.65 6.03
C PRO A 98 3.36 -19.42 7.35
N VAL A 99 4.36 -19.25 8.21
CA VAL A 99 4.48 -19.92 9.50
C VAL A 99 3.64 -19.30 10.60
N LEU A 100 3.04 -18.13 10.35
CA LEU A 100 2.16 -17.42 11.28
C LEU A 100 0.68 -17.68 10.94
N SER A 101 -0.14 -17.83 11.97
CA SER A 101 -1.59 -17.85 11.83
C SER A 101 -2.15 -16.53 11.27
N VAL A 102 -3.44 -16.52 10.93
CA VAL A 102 -4.18 -15.29 10.56
C VAL A 102 -4.05 -14.22 11.65
N PHE A 103 -4.27 -14.59 12.90
CA PHE A 103 -4.16 -13.68 14.02
C PHE A 103 -2.75 -13.09 14.14
N GLU A 104 -1.73 -13.91 14.10
CA GLU A 104 -0.33 -13.49 14.24
C GLU A 104 0.15 -12.64 13.05
N ASN A 105 -0.28 -12.94 11.82
CA ASN A 105 -0.01 -12.10 10.66
C ASN A 105 -0.54 -10.68 10.86
N VAL A 106 -1.77 -10.53 11.38
CA VAL A 106 -2.37 -9.22 11.64
C VAL A 106 -1.78 -8.56 12.90
N GLU A 107 -1.39 -9.33 13.92
CA GLU A 107 -0.77 -8.81 15.15
C GLU A 107 0.65 -8.26 14.91
N TYR A 108 1.35 -8.80 13.92
CA TYR A 108 2.80 -8.58 13.71
C TYR A 108 3.22 -7.10 13.68
N PRO A 109 2.54 -6.18 12.97
CA PRO A 109 2.89 -4.76 13.00
C PRO A 109 2.79 -4.14 14.40
N LEU A 110 1.81 -4.55 15.21
CA LEU A 110 1.62 -4.04 16.57
C LEU A 110 2.70 -4.56 17.55
N LEU A 111 3.23 -5.76 17.31
CA LEU A 111 4.39 -6.29 18.04
C LEU A 111 5.60 -5.40 17.82
N LEU A 112 5.88 -5.03 16.59
CA LEU A 112 6.98 -4.12 16.23
C LEU A 112 6.79 -2.71 16.80
N GLN A 113 5.54 -2.26 16.95
CA GLN A 113 5.19 -0.99 17.61
C GLN A 113 5.26 -1.07 19.14
N LYS A 114 5.54 -2.25 19.71
CA LYS A 114 5.58 -2.51 21.15
C LYS A 114 4.24 -2.23 21.87
N VAL A 115 3.12 -2.40 21.17
CA VAL A 115 1.78 -2.25 21.76
C VAL A 115 1.55 -3.36 22.80
N PRO A 116 0.98 -3.06 23.99
CA PRO A 116 0.71 -4.06 25.03
C PRO A 116 -0.16 -5.22 24.54
N ALA A 117 0.11 -6.44 24.99
CA ALA A 117 -0.54 -7.67 24.52
C ALA A 117 -2.07 -7.65 24.60
N ARG A 118 -2.63 -7.07 25.69
CA ARG A 118 -4.09 -6.95 25.86
C ARG A 118 -4.69 -6.08 24.77
N GLU A 119 -4.07 -4.97 24.45
CA GLU A 119 -4.52 -4.03 23.42
C GLU A 119 -4.38 -4.62 22.02
N ARG A 120 -3.25 -5.31 21.72
CA ARG A 120 -3.07 -6.02 20.44
C ARG A 120 -4.19 -7.01 20.19
N LYS A 121 -4.49 -7.89 21.19
CA LYS A 121 -5.56 -8.87 21.07
C LYS A 121 -6.91 -8.25 20.77
N THR A 122 -7.24 -7.14 21.41
CA THR A 122 -8.52 -6.43 21.20
C THR A 122 -8.57 -5.85 19.79
N ARG A 123 -7.52 -5.13 19.36
CA ARG A 123 -7.47 -4.51 18.02
C ARG A 123 -7.53 -5.54 16.89
N VAL A 124 -6.75 -6.61 17.01
CA VAL A 124 -6.68 -7.67 15.99
C VAL A 124 -8.03 -8.37 15.84
N ARG A 125 -8.66 -8.75 16.95
CA ARG A 125 -9.97 -9.43 16.92
C ARG A 125 -11.05 -8.56 16.30
N ALA A 126 -11.16 -7.30 16.73
CA ALA A 126 -12.12 -6.36 16.20
C ALA A 126 -11.93 -6.15 14.68
N LEU A 127 -10.70 -6.05 14.22
CA LEU A 127 -10.42 -5.86 12.80
C LEU A 127 -10.67 -7.11 11.98
N LEU A 128 -10.31 -8.30 12.48
CA LEU A 128 -10.61 -9.58 11.81
C LEU A 128 -12.11 -9.86 11.73
N GLU A 129 -12.89 -9.43 12.72
CA GLU A 129 -14.36 -9.47 12.67
C GLU A 129 -14.90 -8.55 11.56
N ARG A 130 -14.43 -7.30 11.48
CA ARG A 130 -14.82 -6.33 10.43
C ARG A 130 -14.51 -6.84 9.01
N VAL A 131 -13.41 -7.54 8.81
CA VAL A 131 -13.08 -8.11 7.49
C VAL A 131 -13.69 -9.49 7.24
N GLY A 132 -14.55 -9.99 8.16
CA GLY A 132 -15.26 -11.26 8.02
C GLY A 132 -14.38 -12.50 8.22
N LEU A 133 -13.37 -12.42 9.10
CA LEU A 133 -12.42 -13.51 9.36
C LEU A 133 -12.38 -13.96 10.83
N ALA A 134 -13.42 -13.67 11.62
CA ALA A 134 -13.47 -14.00 13.05
C ALA A 134 -13.28 -15.50 13.35
N GLU A 135 -13.74 -16.38 12.45
CA GLU A 135 -13.65 -17.85 12.62
C GLU A 135 -12.30 -18.44 12.15
N TYR A 136 -11.43 -17.62 11.55
CA TYR A 136 -10.19 -18.09 10.91
C TYR A 136 -8.92 -17.77 11.70
N LEU A 137 -9.01 -17.20 12.89
CA LEU A 137 -7.92 -16.66 13.71
C LEU A 137 -6.70 -17.59 13.83
N GLY A 138 -6.93 -18.88 14.07
CA GLY A 138 -5.87 -19.87 14.25
C GLY A 138 -5.42 -20.58 12.96
N ARG A 139 -6.02 -20.28 11.81
CA ARG A 139 -5.63 -20.93 10.54
C ARG A 139 -4.33 -20.36 9.99
N SER A 140 -3.57 -21.20 9.30
CA SER A 140 -2.43 -20.77 8.51
C SER A 140 -2.88 -20.19 7.15
N PRO A 141 -2.10 -19.30 6.52
CA PRO A 141 -2.43 -18.69 5.24
C PRO A 141 -2.69 -19.69 4.10
N GLU A 142 -2.03 -20.85 4.11
CA GLU A 142 -2.19 -21.89 3.10
C GLU A 142 -3.61 -22.50 3.07
N ASN A 143 -4.31 -22.48 4.22
CA ASN A 143 -5.67 -23.01 4.38
C ASN A 143 -6.76 -21.96 4.13
N LEU A 144 -6.42 -20.88 3.43
CA LEU A 144 -7.32 -19.77 3.09
C LEU A 144 -7.50 -19.64 1.58
N SER A 145 -8.69 -19.22 1.15
CA SER A 145 -8.91 -18.79 -0.24
C SER A 145 -8.11 -17.52 -0.58
N GLY A 146 -7.95 -17.20 -1.86
CA GLY A 146 -7.30 -15.97 -2.31
C GLY A 146 -7.92 -14.71 -1.69
N GLY A 147 -9.25 -14.59 -1.71
CA GLY A 147 -9.97 -13.48 -1.11
C GLY A 147 -9.80 -13.39 0.42
N GLN A 148 -9.76 -14.54 1.10
CA GLN A 148 -9.49 -14.57 2.55
C GLN A 148 -8.06 -14.12 2.85
N ARG A 149 -7.05 -14.58 2.08
CA ARG A 149 -5.66 -14.11 2.22
C ARG A 149 -5.55 -12.61 2.00
N GLN A 150 -6.26 -12.06 1.01
CA GLN A 150 -6.26 -10.62 0.77
C GLN A 150 -6.91 -9.84 1.93
N ARG A 151 -8.01 -10.34 2.51
CA ARG A 151 -8.61 -9.74 3.71
C ARG A 151 -7.67 -9.76 4.92
N VAL A 152 -6.86 -10.81 5.10
CA VAL A 152 -5.79 -10.85 6.13
C VAL A 152 -4.73 -9.79 5.83
N SER A 153 -4.29 -9.65 4.57
CA SER A 153 -3.32 -8.63 4.16
C SER A 153 -3.83 -7.21 4.44
N ILE A 154 -5.12 -6.93 4.15
CA ILE A 154 -5.77 -5.65 4.45
C ILE A 154 -5.83 -5.42 5.96
N ALA A 155 -6.26 -6.40 6.73
CA ALA A 155 -6.31 -6.28 8.19
C ALA A 155 -4.91 -6.02 8.77
N ARG A 156 -3.87 -6.72 8.29
CA ARG A 156 -2.48 -6.47 8.69
C ARG A 156 -2.04 -5.05 8.35
N ALA A 157 -2.40 -4.54 7.18
CA ALA A 157 -2.05 -3.18 6.77
C ALA A 157 -2.70 -2.11 7.64
N LEU A 158 -3.92 -2.35 8.15
CA LEU A 158 -4.73 -1.36 8.85
C LEU A 158 -4.64 -1.42 10.38
N VAL A 159 -4.20 -2.55 10.96
CA VAL A 159 -4.21 -2.76 12.42
C VAL A 159 -3.40 -1.72 13.20
N GLY A 160 -2.35 -1.17 12.58
CA GLY A 160 -1.52 -0.10 13.12
C GLY A 160 -2.14 1.29 13.03
N ARG A 161 -3.31 1.45 12.40
CA ARG A 161 -3.95 2.73 12.08
C ARG A 161 -3.01 3.66 11.30
N PRO A 162 -2.54 3.23 10.11
CA PRO A 162 -1.60 4.00 9.32
C PRO A 162 -2.25 5.27 8.78
N ARG A 163 -1.44 6.29 8.50
CA ARG A 163 -1.88 7.49 7.76
C ARG A 163 -1.98 7.25 6.26
N LEU A 164 -1.22 6.27 5.76
CA LEU A 164 -1.11 5.93 4.35
C LEU A 164 -1.24 4.42 4.15
N VAL A 165 -2.12 4.01 3.26
CA VAL A 165 -2.24 2.64 2.76
C VAL A 165 -1.79 2.60 1.31
N ILE A 166 -0.84 1.73 1.01
CA ILE A 166 -0.27 1.51 -0.32
C ILE A 166 -0.67 0.12 -0.78
N ALA A 167 -1.33 0.03 -1.93
CA ALA A 167 -1.78 -1.24 -2.49
C ALA A 167 -1.28 -1.42 -3.93
N ASP A 168 -0.42 -2.40 -4.16
CA ASP A 168 0.06 -2.72 -5.50
C ASP A 168 -0.76 -3.85 -6.09
N GLU A 169 -1.57 -3.55 -7.13
CA GLU A 169 -2.47 -4.48 -7.83
C GLU A 169 -3.33 -5.33 -6.85
N PRO A 170 -4.10 -4.73 -5.91
CA PRO A 170 -4.70 -5.44 -4.78
C PRO A 170 -5.74 -6.49 -5.15
N THR A 171 -6.20 -6.53 -6.40
CA THR A 171 -7.24 -7.43 -6.89
C THR A 171 -6.80 -8.33 -8.04
N ALA A 172 -5.57 -8.20 -8.54
CA ALA A 172 -5.12 -8.88 -9.74
C ALA A 172 -5.10 -10.42 -9.64
N SER A 173 -5.03 -10.98 -8.43
CA SER A 173 -5.05 -12.43 -8.16
C SER A 173 -6.43 -12.95 -7.75
N LEU A 174 -7.50 -12.16 -7.94
CA LEU A 174 -8.85 -12.47 -7.45
C LEU A 174 -9.85 -12.49 -8.62
N ASP A 175 -10.93 -13.25 -8.45
CA ASP A 175 -12.09 -13.15 -9.33
C ASP A 175 -12.79 -11.78 -9.18
N HIS A 176 -13.62 -11.45 -10.14
CA HIS A 176 -14.23 -10.11 -10.24
C HIS A 176 -15.14 -9.75 -9.06
N VAL A 177 -15.90 -10.73 -8.53
CA VAL A 177 -16.81 -10.51 -7.39
C VAL A 177 -16.01 -10.28 -6.11
N THR A 178 -15.04 -11.15 -5.87
CA THR A 178 -14.13 -11.03 -4.72
C THR A 178 -13.32 -9.73 -4.81
N GLY A 179 -12.77 -9.39 -5.99
CA GLY A 179 -12.04 -8.15 -6.20
C GLY A 179 -12.86 -6.90 -5.90
N SER A 180 -14.11 -6.86 -6.37
CA SER A 180 -15.04 -5.76 -6.06
C SER A 180 -15.31 -5.63 -4.55
N SER A 181 -15.54 -6.75 -3.85
CA SER A 181 -15.72 -6.76 -2.40
C SER A 181 -14.48 -6.27 -1.64
N ILE A 182 -13.29 -6.61 -2.11
CA ILE A 182 -12.01 -6.13 -1.55
C ILE A 182 -11.88 -4.62 -1.73
N MET A 183 -12.16 -4.09 -2.93
CA MET A 183 -12.09 -2.65 -3.18
C MET A 183 -13.12 -1.87 -2.34
N GLN A 184 -14.34 -2.37 -2.20
CA GLN A 184 -15.35 -1.78 -1.31
C GLN A 184 -14.86 -1.71 0.14
N LEU A 185 -14.28 -2.80 0.65
CA LEU A 185 -13.69 -2.84 1.99
C LEU A 185 -12.59 -1.79 2.17
N MET A 186 -11.69 -1.64 1.17
CA MET A 186 -10.63 -0.64 1.21
C MET A 186 -11.18 0.79 1.19
N VAL A 187 -12.24 1.06 0.43
CA VAL A 187 -12.95 2.35 0.41
C VAL A 187 -13.58 2.64 1.77
N GLU A 188 -14.33 1.69 2.33
CA GLU A 188 -14.93 1.82 3.66
C GLU A 188 -13.86 2.15 4.71
N MET A 189 -12.73 1.46 4.70
CA MET A 189 -11.63 1.72 5.63
C MET A 189 -11.00 3.11 5.44
N ASN A 190 -10.83 3.58 4.19
CA ASN A 190 -10.39 4.94 3.92
C ASN A 190 -11.36 5.97 4.51
N GLU A 191 -12.67 5.77 4.35
CA GLU A 191 -13.70 6.70 4.82
C GLU A 191 -13.86 6.69 6.34
N THR A 192 -13.77 5.52 6.97
CA THR A 192 -13.96 5.37 8.43
C THR A 192 -12.71 5.69 9.24
N GLU A 193 -11.52 5.35 8.74
CA GLU A 193 -10.25 5.55 9.45
C GLU A 193 -9.54 6.85 9.03
N GLY A 194 -9.96 7.48 7.93
CA GLY A 194 -9.35 8.70 7.39
C GLY A 194 -7.95 8.49 6.79
N ALA A 195 -7.52 7.25 6.59
CA ALA A 195 -6.23 6.95 5.99
C ALA A 195 -6.22 7.31 4.51
N THR A 196 -5.12 7.88 4.01
CA THR A 196 -4.90 8.08 2.58
C THR A 196 -4.70 6.74 1.90
N LEU A 197 -5.37 6.52 0.78
CA LEU A 197 -5.26 5.27 0.02
C LEU A 197 -4.64 5.53 -1.35
N ILE A 198 -3.54 4.86 -1.64
CA ILE A 198 -2.94 4.84 -2.98
C ILE A 198 -2.91 3.41 -3.48
N PHE A 199 -3.45 3.15 -4.64
CA PHE A 199 -3.39 1.82 -5.24
C PHE A 199 -3.03 1.88 -6.72
N SER A 200 -2.32 0.87 -7.18
CA SER A 200 -2.03 0.67 -8.59
C SER A 200 -3.02 -0.29 -9.23
N THR A 201 -3.33 -0.07 -10.48
CA THR A 201 -4.04 -1.05 -11.31
C THR A 201 -3.86 -0.75 -12.80
N HIS A 202 -4.05 -1.76 -13.62
CA HIS A 202 -4.24 -1.62 -15.08
C HIS A 202 -5.71 -1.83 -15.48
N ASP A 203 -6.58 -2.24 -14.53
CA ASP A 203 -8.01 -2.49 -14.74
C ASP A 203 -8.83 -1.22 -14.52
N THR A 204 -9.55 -0.78 -15.56
CA THR A 204 -10.44 0.37 -15.52
C THR A 204 -11.63 0.17 -14.57
N ALA A 205 -12.10 -1.08 -14.38
CA ALA A 205 -13.17 -1.37 -13.44
C ALA A 205 -12.74 -1.13 -11.98
N VAL A 206 -11.44 -1.30 -11.68
CA VAL A 206 -10.87 -1.05 -10.35
C VAL A 206 -10.60 0.44 -10.14
N SER A 207 -10.23 1.18 -11.18
CA SER A 207 -9.93 2.61 -11.05
C SER A 207 -11.12 3.47 -10.59
N ARG A 208 -12.37 3.02 -10.82
CA ARG A 208 -13.60 3.70 -10.36
C ARG A 208 -13.71 3.86 -8.84
N TYR A 209 -12.94 3.10 -8.08
CA TYR A 209 -12.90 3.23 -6.62
C TYR A 209 -12.02 4.40 -6.13
N ALA A 210 -11.25 5.02 -7.03
CA ALA A 210 -10.48 6.22 -6.73
C ALA A 210 -11.33 7.50 -6.84
N LYS A 211 -10.84 8.57 -6.21
CA LYS A 211 -11.32 9.95 -6.44
C LYS A 211 -10.42 10.72 -7.39
N ARG A 212 -9.18 10.25 -7.56
CA ARG A 212 -8.17 10.84 -8.45
C ARG A 212 -7.42 9.74 -9.17
N ILE A 213 -7.23 9.91 -10.47
CA ILE A 213 -6.50 8.96 -11.32
C ILE A 213 -5.24 9.65 -11.84
N VAL A 214 -4.10 9.03 -11.59
CA VAL A 214 -2.80 9.43 -12.11
C VAL A 214 -2.39 8.39 -13.16
N ARG A 215 -2.37 8.79 -14.43
CA ARG A 215 -1.99 7.91 -15.53
C ARG A 215 -0.48 7.98 -15.75
N MET A 216 0.15 6.81 -15.76
CA MET A 216 1.58 6.66 -15.97
C MET A 216 1.89 5.95 -17.28
N THR A 217 2.87 6.47 -18.03
CA THR A 217 3.40 5.88 -19.27
C THR A 217 4.91 6.12 -19.29
N ASP A 218 5.66 5.06 -19.55
CA ASP A 218 7.12 5.10 -19.72
C ASP A 218 7.87 5.87 -18.60
N GLY A 219 7.47 5.60 -17.35
CA GLY A 219 8.09 6.20 -16.17
C GLY A 219 7.70 7.65 -15.89
N ARG A 220 6.72 8.22 -16.60
CA ARG A 220 6.25 9.60 -16.45
C ARG A 220 4.79 9.65 -16.06
N ILE A 221 4.38 10.74 -15.41
CA ILE A 221 2.96 11.08 -15.25
C ILE A 221 2.50 11.71 -16.56
N ALA A 222 1.60 11.03 -17.27
CA ALA A 222 1.01 11.52 -18.52
C ALA A 222 -0.23 12.39 -18.26
N GLU A 223 -1.02 12.04 -17.23
CA GLU A 223 -2.26 12.72 -16.87
C GLU A 223 -2.49 12.59 -15.35
N ASP A 224 -3.00 13.65 -14.73
CA ASP A 224 -3.37 13.68 -13.32
C ASP A 224 -4.68 14.46 -13.16
N GLY A 225 -5.75 13.77 -12.77
CA GLY A 225 -7.07 14.37 -12.71
C GLY A 225 -8.05 13.64 -11.81
N SER A 226 -9.21 14.28 -11.59
CA SER A 226 -10.31 13.65 -10.85
C SER A 226 -10.82 12.41 -11.59
N ALA A 227 -11.18 11.37 -10.85
CA ALA A 227 -11.92 10.24 -11.42
C ALA A 227 -13.28 10.76 -11.92
N ALA A 228 -13.61 10.45 -13.19
CA ALA A 228 -14.86 10.84 -13.82
C ALA A 228 -16.05 10.07 -13.21
#